data_ccd03e827b51c2c4853fe43c82fe932b
#
_entry.id   ccd03e827b51c2c4853fe43c82fe932b
#
_cell.length_a   1.000
_cell.length_b   1.000
_cell.length_c   1.000
_cell.angle_alpha   90.00
_cell.angle_beta   90.00
_cell.angle_gamma   90.00
#
_symmetry.space_group_name_H-M   'P 1'
#
loop_
_entity.id
_entity.type
_entity.pdbx_description
1 polymer ?
#
loop_
_entity_poly.entity_id
_entity_poly.type
_entity_poly.pdbx_seq_one_letter_code
_entity_poly.pdbx_strand_id
1 'polypeptide(L)'
;MEKIQKILNKGLEEYLGKNKVIGYKQKVVKAIRNCKTEKMGAHKYVCDECGYEEIAYNSCRNRHCPNCQMTKKLKWIEARKEEVLNVKYYHVVFTIPSEIYNIAYQNQEKMYKIMFKASSETLQELAKDKKYLGGEVGFFSILHTWGQNLMYHPHVHIVVTGGGLTETNKWIERVMSKVFRGKFMHYMRREKLEFFNKMKEFENPVIYNELIQNLYQKDWVVYCKEPFKNAESVIQYLGKYTHRVAISNERIVGIEGEEVKFKWRDYKDNNKMKEMKISIEEFIRRFMMHILPPNFMKIRYYGILGNRNKKKKLLKCKILTR
;
A
#
# COMPACT_ATOMS: atom_id res chain seq x y z
N MET A 1 12.42 21.85 9.50
CA MET A 1 11.03 21.33 9.47
C MET A 1 10.74 20.81 8.08
N GLU A 2 10.23 19.59 7.98
CA GLU A 2 9.94 18.91 6.73
C GLU A 2 8.69 19.45 6.02
N LYS A 3 8.62 19.31 4.68
CA LYS A 3 7.55 19.92 3.88
C LYS A 3 6.14 19.48 4.30
N ILE A 4 5.93 18.19 4.61
CA ILE A 4 4.64 17.70 5.11
C ILE A 4 4.24 18.37 6.44
N GLN A 5 5.20 18.64 7.32
CA GLN A 5 4.92 19.30 8.59
C GLN A 5 4.53 20.76 8.40
N LYS A 6 5.15 21.48 7.45
CA LYS A 6 4.77 22.86 7.10
C LYS A 6 3.30 22.92 6.65
N ILE A 7 2.86 21.97 5.81
CA ILE A 7 1.47 21.87 5.36
C ILE A 7 0.54 21.63 6.55
N LEU A 8 0.87 20.64 7.41
CA LEU A 8 0.05 20.31 8.56
C LEU A 8 0.00 21.42 9.60
N ASN A 9 1.11 22.16 9.80
CA ASN A 9 1.11 23.31 10.70
C ASN A 9 0.22 24.44 10.19
N LYS A 10 0.16 24.66 8.88
CA LYS A 10 -0.62 25.74 8.28
C LYS A 10 -2.13 25.46 8.28
N GLY A 11 -2.57 24.23 7.94
CA GLY A 11 -3.98 23.98 7.69
C GLY A 11 -4.66 22.92 8.56
N LEU A 12 -3.94 22.21 9.45
CA LEU A 12 -4.54 21.07 10.17
C LEU A 12 -5.63 21.48 11.14
N GLU A 13 -5.43 22.53 11.92
CA GLU A 13 -6.41 22.94 12.95
C GLU A 13 -7.70 23.46 12.28
N GLU A 14 -7.56 24.25 11.23
CA GLU A 14 -8.70 24.73 10.45
C GLU A 14 -9.47 23.54 9.82
N TYR A 15 -8.74 22.58 9.23
CA TYR A 15 -9.33 21.37 8.67
C TYR A 15 -10.12 20.57 9.73
N LEU A 16 -9.54 20.37 10.90
CA LEU A 16 -10.17 19.63 12.00
C LEU A 16 -11.37 20.37 12.60
N GLY A 17 -11.38 21.70 12.57
CA GLY A 17 -12.52 22.51 12.99
C GLY A 17 -13.72 22.41 12.04
N LYS A 18 -13.45 22.31 10.74
CA LYS A 18 -14.50 22.21 9.69
C LYS A 18 -14.99 20.78 9.44
N ASN A 19 -14.18 19.78 9.73
CA ASN A 19 -14.44 18.40 9.31
C ASN A 19 -14.46 17.42 10.50
N LYS A 20 -15.49 16.58 10.54
CA LYS A 20 -15.57 15.49 11.53
C LYS A 20 -14.60 14.38 11.15
N VAL A 21 -13.48 14.27 11.84
CA VAL A 21 -12.41 13.27 11.60
C VAL A 21 -12.36 12.26 12.73
N ILE A 22 -12.27 10.97 12.41
CA ILE A 22 -12.15 9.88 13.39
C ILE A 22 -10.87 10.07 14.23
N GLY A 23 -10.96 9.88 15.53
CA GLY A 23 -9.90 10.21 16.50
C GLY A 23 -8.54 9.56 16.22
N TYR A 24 -8.48 8.31 15.73
CA TYR A 24 -7.19 7.69 15.40
C TYR A 24 -6.47 8.38 14.22
N LYS A 25 -7.21 8.92 13.23
CA LYS A 25 -6.63 9.69 12.14
C LYS A 25 -6.08 11.02 12.64
N GLN A 26 -6.82 11.70 13.53
CA GLN A 26 -6.34 12.92 14.19
C GLN A 26 -5.02 12.66 14.94
N LYS A 27 -4.95 11.57 15.73
CA LYS A 27 -3.73 11.18 16.45
C LYS A 27 -2.54 10.98 15.49
N VAL A 28 -2.78 10.35 14.34
CA VAL A 28 -1.73 10.11 13.33
C VAL A 28 -1.20 11.41 12.75
N VAL A 29 -2.07 12.32 12.29
CA VAL A 29 -1.62 13.58 11.65
C VAL A 29 -0.96 14.52 12.66
N LYS A 30 -1.47 14.58 13.92
CA LYS A 30 -0.82 15.33 15.00
C LYS A 30 0.57 14.78 15.34
N ALA A 31 0.74 13.45 15.35
CA ALA A 31 2.04 12.82 15.56
C ALA A 31 3.02 13.11 14.40
N ILE A 32 2.55 13.12 13.14
CA ILE A 32 3.38 13.47 11.98
C ILE A 32 3.79 14.93 12.04
N ARG A 33 2.87 15.83 12.36
CA ARG A 33 3.12 17.27 12.53
C ARG A 33 4.23 17.55 13.55
N ASN A 34 4.21 16.82 14.66
CA ASN A 34 5.15 17.01 15.75
C ASN A 34 6.44 16.18 15.63
N CYS A 35 6.58 15.35 14.59
CA CYS A 35 7.71 14.43 14.42
C CYS A 35 9.05 15.19 14.36
N LYS A 36 10.01 14.79 15.19
CA LYS A 36 11.33 15.44 15.30
C LYS A 36 11.23 16.93 15.67
N THR A 37 10.34 17.26 16.58
CA THR A 37 10.25 18.59 17.21
C THR A 37 10.32 18.43 18.74
N GLU A 38 10.50 19.52 19.45
CA GLU A 38 10.49 19.58 20.92
C GLU A 38 9.27 18.91 21.57
N LYS A 39 8.09 18.98 20.90
CA LYS A 39 6.83 18.35 21.36
C LYS A 39 6.90 16.83 21.48
N MET A 40 7.93 16.20 20.90
CA MET A 40 8.16 14.75 21.00
C MET A 40 9.22 14.39 22.06
N GLY A 41 9.76 15.38 22.79
CA GLY A 41 10.93 15.19 23.64
C GLY A 41 12.23 15.08 22.83
N ALA A 42 13.35 15.06 23.52
CA ALA A 42 14.67 15.03 22.93
C ALA A 42 15.66 14.20 23.75
N HIS A 43 16.76 13.84 23.13
CA HIS A 43 17.98 13.35 23.76
C HIS A 43 19.07 14.38 23.56
N LYS A 44 19.80 14.68 24.62
CA LYS A 44 21.00 15.51 24.60
C LYS A 44 22.21 14.58 24.49
N TYR A 45 23.03 14.79 23.51
CA TYR A 45 24.32 14.14 23.35
C TYR A 45 25.41 15.14 23.66
N VAL A 46 26.39 14.73 24.43
CA VAL A 46 27.57 15.51 24.77
C VAL A 46 28.79 14.77 24.31
N CYS A 47 29.69 15.41 23.61
CA CYS A 47 30.95 14.83 23.22
C CYS A 47 31.89 14.77 24.43
N ASP A 48 32.38 13.59 24.74
CA ASP A 48 33.27 13.36 25.89
C ASP A 48 34.64 14.05 25.71
N GLU A 49 35.07 14.33 24.47
CA GLU A 49 36.36 14.93 24.18
C GLU A 49 36.33 16.45 24.17
N CYS A 50 35.30 17.08 23.59
CA CYS A 50 35.26 18.54 23.41
C CYS A 50 34.06 19.24 24.05
N GLY A 51 33.18 18.52 24.75
CA GLY A 51 31.99 19.08 25.39
C GLY A 51 30.92 19.59 24.42
N TYR A 52 31.06 19.36 23.09
CA TYR A 52 30.03 19.76 22.13
C TYR A 52 28.69 19.09 22.43
N GLU A 53 27.64 19.88 22.42
CA GLU A 53 26.29 19.42 22.73
C GLU A 53 25.42 19.40 21.48
N GLU A 54 24.71 18.29 21.27
CA GLU A 54 23.71 18.11 20.21
C GLU A 54 22.38 17.68 20.80
N ILE A 55 21.29 18.33 20.36
CA ILE A 55 19.93 17.95 20.74
C ILE A 55 19.27 17.21 19.57
N ALA A 56 18.95 15.94 19.80
CA ALA A 56 18.23 15.10 18.84
C ALA A 56 16.78 14.89 19.27
N TYR A 57 15.85 15.49 18.55
CA TYR A 57 14.42 15.36 18.83
C TYR A 57 13.87 13.98 18.43
N ASN A 58 12.99 13.43 19.27
CA ASN A 58 12.38 12.13 19.08
C ASN A 58 11.48 12.07 17.85
N SER A 59 11.54 10.95 17.13
CA SER A 59 10.68 10.68 15.99
C SER A 59 9.33 10.08 16.41
N CYS A 60 8.25 10.40 15.69
CA CYS A 60 6.91 9.88 15.99
C CYS A 60 6.74 8.37 15.72
N ARG A 61 7.69 7.74 15.04
CA ARG A 61 7.69 6.31 14.64
C ARG A 61 6.42 5.84 13.91
N ASN A 62 5.55 6.77 13.46
CA ASN A 62 4.31 6.45 12.82
C ASN A 62 4.53 5.85 11.43
N ARG A 63 3.76 4.83 11.08
CA ARG A 63 3.87 4.14 9.77
C ARG A 63 3.40 4.98 8.58
N HIS A 64 2.73 6.10 8.80
CA HIS A 64 2.30 7.05 7.78
C HIS A 64 3.23 8.27 7.67
N CYS A 65 4.23 8.37 8.53
CA CYS A 65 5.16 9.50 8.55
C CYS A 65 6.26 9.33 7.49
N PRO A 66 6.39 10.26 6.52
CA PRO A 66 7.44 10.19 5.51
C PRO A 66 8.86 10.11 6.11
N ASN A 67 9.11 10.86 7.18
CA ASN A 67 10.40 10.92 7.84
C ASN A 67 10.79 9.59 8.51
N CYS A 68 9.81 8.95 9.20
CA CYS A 68 10.07 7.72 9.95
C CYS A 68 10.18 6.49 9.03
N GLN A 69 9.54 6.51 7.86
CA GLN A 69 9.49 5.33 7.01
C GLN A 69 10.78 5.11 6.21
N MET A 70 11.64 6.10 6.03
CA MET A 70 12.91 5.93 5.32
C MET A 70 13.83 4.95 6.09
N THR A 71 14.06 5.17 7.37
CA THR A 71 14.90 4.28 8.19
C THR A 71 14.33 2.87 8.30
N LYS A 72 13.00 2.76 8.49
CA LYS A 72 12.33 1.45 8.52
C LYS A 72 12.45 0.69 7.21
N LYS A 73 12.39 1.40 6.08
CA LYS A 73 12.60 0.84 4.74
C LYS A 73 13.98 0.22 4.60
N LEU A 74 15.04 0.93 5.00
CA LEU A 74 16.41 0.43 4.89
C LEU A 74 16.62 -0.83 5.76
N LYS A 75 16.18 -0.81 7.01
CA LYS A 75 16.22 -1.99 7.90
C LYS A 75 15.43 -3.18 7.34
N TRP A 76 14.27 -2.92 6.73
CA TRP A 76 13.46 -3.98 6.14
C TRP A 76 14.15 -4.59 4.91
N ILE A 77 14.72 -3.76 4.03
CA ILE A 77 15.49 -4.21 2.86
C ILE A 77 16.64 -5.13 3.31
N GLU A 78 17.41 -4.71 4.28
CA GLU A 78 18.56 -5.48 4.78
C GLU A 78 18.11 -6.84 5.31
N ALA A 79 17.08 -6.87 6.15
CA ALA A 79 16.54 -8.12 6.69
C ALA A 79 15.95 -9.06 5.61
N ARG A 80 15.63 -8.57 4.41
CA ARG A 80 15.06 -9.41 3.32
C ARG A 80 16.09 -9.87 2.31
N LYS A 81 17.30 -9.28 2.27
CA LYS A 81 18.36 -9.71 1.35
C LYS A 81 18.66 -11.21 1.47
N GLU A 82 18.71 -11.73 2.68
CA GLU A 82 18.97 -13.14 2.94
C GLU A 82 17.80 -14.07 2.58
N GLU A 83 16.59 -13.54 2.42
CA GLU A 83 15.40 -14.32 2.13
C GLU A 83 15.11 -14.48 0.64
N VAL A 84 15.82 -13.75 -0.21
CA VAL A 84 15.62 -13.81 -1.66
C VAL A 84 16.27 -15.06 -2.23
N LEU A 85 15.49 -15.80 -3.03
CA LEU A 85 15.95 -16.99 -3.77
C LEU A 85 16.54 -16.57 -5.11
N ASN A 86 17.44 -17.38 -5.65
CA ASN A 86 18.02 -17.17 -6.98
C ASN A 86 17.07 -17.68 -8.09
N VAL A 87 15.88 -17.09 -8.15
CA VAL A 87 14.84 -17.41 -9.14
C VAL A 87 14.27 -16.11 -9.72
N LYS A 88 13.56 -16.21 -10.82
CA LYS A 88 12.78 -15.08 -11.36
C LYS A 88 11.70 -14.67 -10.36
N TYR A 89 11.38 -13.40 -10.30
CA TYR A 89 10.26 -12.87 -9.52
C TYR A 89 9.37 -12.04 -10.40
N TYR A 90 8.08 -12.12 -10.15
CA TYR A 90 7.06 -11.36 -10.88
C TYR A 90 6.36 -10.38 -9.95
N HIS A 91 6.01 -9.25 -10.51
CA HIS A 91 5.22 -8.24 -9.81
C HIS A 91 3.80 -8.25 -10.35
N VAL A 92 2.85 -8.59 -9.50
CA VAL A 92 1.42 -8.64 -9.82
C VAL A 92 0.68 -7.58 -9.02
N VAL A 93 -0.25 -6.87 -9.64
CA VAL A 93 -1.07 -5.85 -9.00
C VAL A 93 -2.54 -6.20 -9.19
N PHE A 94 -3.25 -6.34 -8.08
CA PHE A 94 -4.70 -6.55 -8.06
C PHE A 94 -5.41 -5.25 -7.68
N THR A 95 -6.30 -4.79 -8.53
CA THR A 95 -7.07 -3.55 -8.35
C THR A 95 -8.55 -3.85 -8.34
N ILE A 96 -9.30 -3.17 -7.47
CA ILE A 96 -10.77 -3.22 -7.48
C ILE A 96 -11.34 -2.13 -8.39
N PRO A 97 -12.54 -2.30 -8.95
CA PRO A 97 -13.21 -1.28 -9.76
C PRO A 97 -13.51 0.00 -8.99
N SER A 98 -13.49 1.14 -9.68
CA SER A 98 -13.71 2.46 -9.08
C SER A 98 -15.11 2.64 -8.48
N GLU A 99 -16.09 1.93 -8.99
CA GLU A 99 -17.49 1.94 -8.56
C GLU A 99 -17.67 1.56 -7.08
N ILE A 100 -16.76 0.73 -6.57
CA ILE A 100 -16.79 0.31 -5.16
C ILE A 100 -15.76 1.04 -4.28
N TYR A 101 -15.10 2.09 -4.77
CA TYR A 101 -14.13 2.83 -3.94
C TYR A 101 -14.76 3.46 -2.71
N ASN A 102 -15.95 4.05 -2.85
CA ASN A 102 -16.64 4.67 -1.72
C ASN A 102 -17.07 3.62 -0.68
N ILE A 103 -17.56 2.46 -1.12
CA ILE A 103 -17.90 1.33 -0.24
C ILE A 103 -16.63 0.84 0.46
N ALA A 104 -15.54 0.69 -0.28
CA ALA A 104 -14.25 0.27 0.28
C ALA A 104 -13.68 1.27 1.28
N TYR A 105 -13.88 2.58 1.05
CA TYR A 105 -13.44 3.62 1.96
C TYR A 105 -14.24 3.63 3.27
N GLN A 106 -15.53 3.40 3.20
CA GLN A 106 -16.39 3.31 4.39
C GLN A 106 -16.13 2.03 5.20
N ASN A 107 -15.72 0.94 4.53
CA ASN A 107 -15.47 -0.38 5.11
C ASN A 107 -14.00 -0.81 5.00
N GLN A 108 -13.04 0.10 5.28
CA GLN A 108 -11.62 -0.10 4.98
C GLN A 108 -11.07 -1.44 5.48
N GLU A 109 -11.30 -1.78 6.74
CA GLU A 109 -10.72 -2.99 7.33
C GLU A 109 -11.25 -4.27 6.66
N LYS A 110 -12.57 -4.34 6.44
CA LYS A 110 -13.26 -5.47 5.80
C LYS A 110 -12.82 -5.62 4.35
N MET A 111 -12.93 -4.55 3.57
CA MET A 111 -12.60 -4.55 2.14
C MET A 111 -11.12 -4.83 1.88
N TYR A 112 -10.21 -4.31 2.70
CA TYR A 112 -8.78 -4.61 2.57
C TYR A 112 -8.45 -6.07 2.96
N LYS A 113 -9.15 -6.64 3.95
CA LYS A 113 -9.03 -8.07 4.28
C LYS A 113 -9.49 -8.94 3.09
N ILE A 114 -10.61 -8.58 2.47
CA ILE A 114 -11.12 -9.27 1.26
C ILE A 114 -10.11 -9.17 0.11
N MET A 115 -9.55 -7.99 -0.15
CA MET A 115 -8.53 -7.81 -1.20
C MET A 115 -7.33 -8.74 -0.98
N PHE A 116 -6.78 -8.79 0.24
CA PHE A 116 -5.67 -9.69 0.55
C PHE A 116 -6.06 -11.17 0.42
N LYS A 117 -7.24 -11.54 0.89
CA LYS A 117 -7.72 -12.92 0.84
C LYS A 117 -7.94 -13.37 -0.60
N ALA A 118 -8.72 -12.62 -1.37
CA ALA A 118 -9.01 -12.96 -2.76
C ALA A 118 -7.76 -13.02 -3.64
N SER A 119 -6.86 -12.03 -3.52
CA SER A 119 -5.62 -12.01 -4.31
C SER A 119 -4.66 -13.14 -3.94
N SER A 120 -4.50 -13.44 -2.65
CA SER A 120 -3.61 -14.52 -2.21
C SER A 120 -4.14 -15.90 -2.60
N GLU A 121 -5.43 -16.15 -2.46
CA GLU A 121 -6.05 -17.40 -2.87
C GLU A 121 -6.05 -17.59 -4.38
N THR A 122 -6.21 -16.51 -5.15
CA THR A 122 -6.08 -16.55 -6.62
C THR A 122 -4.71 -17.08 -7.03
N LEU A 123 -3.64 -16.51 -6.47
CA LEU A 123 -2.28 -16.95 -6.80
C LEU A 123 -1.99 -18.37 -6.32
N GLN A 124 -2.42 -18.72 -5.11
CA GLN A 124 -2.19 -20.06 -4.57
C GLN A 124 -2.94 -21.16 -5.35
N GLU A 125 -4.17 -20.88 -5.78
CA GLU A 125 -4.98 -21.80 -6.57
C GLU A 125 -4.34 -22.05 -7.95
N LEU A 126 -3.99 -20.96 -8.64
CA LEU A 126 -3.34 -21.07 -9.96
C LEU A 126 -1.96 -21.71 -9.87
N ALA A 127 -1.20 -21.46 -8.80
CA ALA A 127 0.10 -22.10 -8.61
C ALA A 127 0.01 -23.60 -8.32
N LYS A 128 -1.03 -24.05 -7.63
CA LYS A 128 -1.26 -25.48 -7.34
C LYS A 128 -1.77 -26.28 -8.54
N ASP A 129 -2.42 -25.62 -9.47
CA ASP A 129 -2.91 -26.27 -10.68
C ASP A 129 -1.74 -26.77 -11.53
N LYS A 130 -1.71 -28.08 -11.79
CA LYS A 130 -0.66 -28.75 -12.59
C LYS A 130 -0.56 -28.21 -14.02
N LYS A 131 -1.63 -27.61 -14.54
CA LYS A 131 -1.64 -26.96 -15.84
C LYS A 131 -0.70 -25.74 -15.89
N TYR A 132 -0.41 -25.10 -14.74
CA TYR A 132 0.44 -23.92 -14.65
C TYR A 132 1.78 -24.25 -13.99
N LEU A 133 1.80 -24.48 -12.65
CA LEU A 133 3.02 -24.74 -11.90
C LEU A 133 3.02 -26.10 -11.21
N GLY A 134 1.88 -26.54 -10.69
CA GLY A 134 1.74 -27.77 -9.90
C GLY A 134 2.46 -27.71 -8.55
N GLY A 135 2.69 -26.52 -7.98
CA GLY A 135 3.49 -26.36 -6.77
C GLY A 135 3.10 -25.19 -5.88
N GLU A 136 3.81 -25.05 -4.77
CA GLU A 136 3.64 -23.95 -3.82
C GLU A 136 4.59 -22.80 -4.20
N VAL A 137 4.05 -21.60 -4.34
CA VAL A 137 4.82 -20.37 -4.57
C VAL A 137 5.07 -19.61 -3.26
N GLY A 138 6.14 -18.84 -3.22
CA GLY A 138 6.39 -17.88 -2.15
C GLY A 138 6.08 -16.47 -2.60
N PHE A 139 5.26 -15.73 -1.83
CA PHE A 139 5.00 -14.33 -2.14
C PHE A 139 4.70 -13.50 -0.91
N PHE A 140 4.84 -12.20 -1.06
CA PHE A 140 4.32 -11.25 -0.10
C PHE A 140 3.49 -10.19 -0.82
N SER A 141 2.52 -9.67 -0.09
CA SER A 141 1.52 -8.72 -0.58
C SER A 141 1.60 -7.43 0.21
N ILE A 142 1.45 -6.29 -0.47
CA ILE A 142 1.50 -4.96 0.12
C ILE A 142 0.28 -4.18 -0.33
N LEU A 143 -0.50 -3.67 0.63
CA LEU A 143 -1.62 -2.78 0.33
C LEU A 143 -1.14 -1.36 0.08
N HIS A 144 -1.57 -0.77 -1.03
CA HIS A 144 -1.56 0.66 -1.28
C HIS A 144 -3.00 1.15 -1.46
N THR A 145 -3.26 2.37 -1.04
CA THR A 145 -4.60 2.98 -1.11
C THR A 145 -4.63 4.26 -1.94
N TRP A 146 -3.52 4.63 -2.58
CA TRP A 146 -3.35 5.91 -3.29
C TRP A 146 -2.88 5.74 -4.73
N GLY A 147 -3.41 6.60 -5.59
CA GLY A 147 -2.82 6.90 -6.89
C GLY A 147 -1.70 7.94 -6.81
N GLN A 148 -1.07 8.25 -7.93
CA GLN A 148 0.00 9.26 -8.00
C GLN A 148 -0.49 10.67 -7.63
N ASN A 149 -1.75 10.97 -7.88
CA ASN A 149 -2.44 12.23 -7.57
C ASN A 149 -3.04 12.27 -6.16
N LEU A 150 -2.69 11.33 -5.29
CA LEU A 150 -3.22 11.16 -3.93
C LEU A 150 -4.74 10.86 -3.86
N MET A 151 -5.37 10.50 -4.96
CA MET A 151 -6.74 10.01 -4.92
C MET A 151 -6.80 8.58 -4.37
N TYR A 152 -7.93 8.24 -3.76
CA TYR A 152 -8.15 6.90 -3.23
C TYR A 152 -8.22 5.87 -4.36
N HIS A 153 -7.31 4.92 -4.30
CA HIS A 153 -7.12 3.86 -5.31
C HIS A 153 -6.54 2.61 -4.64
N PRO A 154 -7.38 1.83 -3.93
CA PRO A 154 -6.89 0.65 -3.23
C PRO A 154 -6.48 -0.45 -4.21
N HIS A 155 -5.27 -0.95 -4.02
CA HIS A 155 -4.70 -2.04 -4.80
C HIS A 155 -3.65 -2.80 -3.98
N VAL A 156 -3.45 -4.07 -4.32
CA VAL A 156 -2.49 -4.94 -3.66
C VAL A 156 -1.36 -5.24 -4.62
N HIS A 157 -0.15 -4.82 -4.26
CA HIS A 157 1.08 -5.23 -4.93
C HIS A 157 1.52 -6.57 -4.37
N ILE A 158 1.83 -7.51 -5.24
CA ILE A 158 2.36 -8.82 -4.87
C ILE A 158 3.67 -9.06 -5.61
N VAL A 159 4.67 -9.53 -4.90
CA VAL A 159 5.88 -10.07 -5.52
C VAL A 159 5.92 -11.56 -5.23
N VAL A 160 5.88 -12.34 -6.28
CA VAL A 160 5.79 -13.79 -6.25
C VAL A 160 7.03 -14.43 -6.89
N THR A 161 7.53 -15.51 -6.28
CA THR A 161 8.63 -16.30 -6.85
C THR A 161 8.20 -16.92 -8.18
N GLY A 162 9.04 -16.81 -9.19
CA GLY A 162 8.80 -17.37 -10.52
C GLY A 162 9.28 -18.78 -10.62
N GLY A 163 8.38 -19.70 -10.38
CA GLY A 163 8.55 -21.05 -10.82
C GLY A 163 7.27 -21.43 -11.59
N GLY A 164 7.24 -21.23 -12.93
CA GLY A 164 6.14 -21.71 -13.75
C GLY A 164 5.15 -20.69 -14.29
N LEU A 165 5.38 -19.39 -14.17
CA LEU A 165 4.71 -18.44 -15.05
C LEU A 165 5.30 -18.60 -16.45
N THR A 166 4.52 -19.13 -17.39
CA THR A 166 4.93 -19.34 -18.79
C THR A 166 5.18 -17.99 -19.48
N GLU A 167 5.93 -18.02 -20.59
CA GLU A 167 6.33 -16.84 -21.37
C GLU A 167 5.16 -16.00 -21.93
N THR A 168 3.91 -16.47 -21.82
CA THR A 168 2.70 -15.82 -22.33
C THR A 168 1.92 -15.12 -21.19
N ASN A 169 2.45 -14.03 -20.67
CA ASN A 169 1.85 -13.23 -19.60
C ASN A 169 0.38 -12.80 -19.83
N LYS A 170 -0.04 -12.59 -21.09
CA LYS A 170 -1.40 -12.10 -21.41
C LYS A 170 -2.52 -13.07 -21.04
N TRP A 171 -2.32 -14.37 -21.20
CA TRP A 171 -3.36 -15.35 -20.88
C TRP A 171 -3.52 -15.56 -19.38
N ILE A 172 -2.43 -15.54 -18.64
CA ILE A 172 -2.42 -15.65 -17.16
C ILE A 172 -3.11 -14.45 -16.52
N GLU A 173 -2.92 -13.24 -17.04
CA GLU A 173 -3.60 -12.03 -16.57
C GLU A 173 -5.12 -12.17 -16.64
N ARG A 174 -5.67 -12.67 -17.76
CA ARG A 174 -7.13 -12.89 -17.91
C ARG A 174 -7.69 -13.90 -16.91
N VAL A 175 -7.00 -15.00 -16.70
CA VAL A 175 -7.43 -16.04 -15.76
C VAL A 175 -7.36 -15.50 -14.33
N MET A 176 -6.28 -14.83 -13.95
CA MET A 176 -6.15 -14.21 -12.62
C MET A 176 -7.24 -13.18 -12.35
N SER A 177 -7.59 -12.37 -13.33
CA SER A 177 -8.65 -11.36 -13.21
C SER A 177 -10.01 -11.99 -12.91
N LYS A 178 -10.41 -13.00 -13.66
CA LYS A 178 -11.69 -13.71 -13.45
C LYS A 178 -11.75 -14.43 -12.10
N VAL A 179 -10.69 -15.15 -11.75
CA VAL A 179 -10.61 -15.85 -10.45
C VAL A 179 -10.61 -14.86 -9.30
N PHE A 180 -9.83 -13.78 -9.39
CA PHE A 180 -9.81 -12.72 -8.38
C PHE A 180 -11.18 -12.06 -8.21
N ARG A 181 -11.83 -11.68 -9.31
CA ARG A 181 -13.19 -11.12 -9.29
C ARG A 181 -14.16 -12.07 -8.60
N GLY A 182 -14.20 -13.34 -9.00
CA GLY A 182 -15.09 -14.33 -8.40
C GLY A 182 -14.89 -14.47 -6.91
N LYS A 183 -13.65 -14.59 -6.45
CA LYS A 183 -13.32 -14.69 -5.02
C LYS A 183 -13.66 -13.41 -4.26
N PHE A 184 -13.29 -12.25 -4.80
CA PHE A 184 -13.56 -10.96 -4.19
C PHE A 184 -15.07 -10.75 -3.98
N MET A 185 -15.86 -10.97 -5.04
CA MET A 185 -17.31 -10.83 -4.99
C MET A 185 -17.97 -11.82 -4.03
N HIS A 186 -17.48 -13.06 -4.01
CA HIS A 186 -17.94 -14.06 -3.04
C HIS A 186 -17.76 -13.61 -1.60
N TYR A 187 -16.59 -13.04 -1.26
CA TYR A 187 -16.34 -12.53 0.10
C TYR A 187 -17.11 -11.25 0.40
N MET A 188 -17.17 -10.33 -0.56
CA MET A 188 -17.88 -9.07 -0.42
C MET A 188 -19.37 -9.27 -0.12
N ARG A 189 -20.02 -10.23 -0.78
CA ARG A 189 -21.44 -10.58 -0.54
C ARG A 189 -21.72 -11.16 0.85
N ARG A 190 -20.73 -11.79 1.44
CA ARG A 190 -20.86 -12.42 2.79
C ARG A 190 -20.45 -11.49 3.92
N GLU A 191 -19.87 -10.37 3.61
CA GLU A 191 -19.42 -9.41 4.61
C GLU A 191 -20.56 -8.45 4.97
N LYS A 192 -20.75 -8.21 6.27
CA LYS A 192 -21.68 -7.17 6.73
C LYS A 192 -21.06 -5.79 6.49
N LEU A 193 -21.34 -5.19 5.34
CA LEU A 193 -20.88 -3.86 4.97
C LEU A 193 -21.77 -2.79 5.60
N GLU A 194 -21.21 -1.62 5.85
CA GLU A 194 -21.91 -0.45 6.36
C GLU A 194 -21.97 0.59 5.25
N PHE A 195 -23.11 1.27 5.12
CA PHE A 195 -23.37 2.26 4.09
C PHE A 195 -23.77 3.59 4.71
N PHE A 196 -23.09 4.67 4.31
CA PHE A 196 -23.34 6.02 4.82
C PHE A 196 -23.55 7.01 3.67
N ASN A 197 -24.27 8.07 3.94
CA ASN A 197 -24.58 9.15 2.99
C ASN A 197 -25.19 8.59 1.69
N LYS A 198 -24.65 8.98 0.54
CA LYS A 198 -25.14 8.52 -0.78
C LYS A 198 -25.06 7.00 -0.95
N MET A 199 -24.21 6.28 -0.22
CA MET A 199 -24.12 4.83 -0.30
C MET A 199 -25.24 4.10 0.41
N LYS A 200 -26.11 4.79 1.18
CA LYS A 200 -27.27 4.16 1.83
C LYS A 200 -28.23 3.52 0.83
N GLU A 201 -28.25 3.94 -0.42
CA GLU A 201 -29.02 3.28 -1.47
C GLU A 201 -28.71 1.78 -1.59
N PHE A 202 -27.49 1.35 -1.27
CA PHE A 202 -27.09 -0.06 -1.30
C PHE A 202 -27.57 -0.88 -0.09
N GLU A 203 -28.26 -0.28 0.87
CA GLU A 203 -29.05 -1.01 1.87
C GLU A 203 -30.25 -1.70 1.21
N ASN A 204 -30.72 -1.18 0.06
CA ASN A 204 -31.73 -1.84 -0.76
C ASN A 204 -31.13 -3.03 -1.51
N PRO A 205 -31.63 -4.28 -1.27
CA PRO A 205 -31.08 -5.46 -1.90
C PRO A 205 -31.14 -5.47 -3.44
N VAL A 206 -32.13 -4.81 -4.03
CA VAL A 206 -32.29 -4.72 -5.49
C VAL A 206 -31.12 -3.91 -6.06
N ILE A 207 -30.92 -2.69 -5.56
CA ILE A 207 -29.85 -1.78 -6.01
C ILE A 207 -28.48 -2.40 -5.77
N TYR A 208 -28.29 -3.06 -4.62
CA TYR A 208 -27.04 -3.76 -4.33
C TYR A 208 -26.77 -4.93 -5.32
N ASN A 209 -27.82 -5.71 -5.66
CA ASN A 209 -27.68 -6.79 -6.63
C ASN A 209 -27.40 -6.27 -8.05
N GLU A 210 -27.96 -5.15 -8.46
CA GLU A 210 -27.61 -4.49 -9.73
C GLU A 210 -26.14 -4.08 -9.77
N LEU A 211 -25.65 -3.46 -8.70
CA LEU A 211 -24.21 -3.16 -8.58
C LEU A 211 -23.36 -4.44 -8.73
N ILE A 212 -23.73 -5.51 -8.03
CA ILE A 212 -23.05 -6.79 -8.10
C ILE A 212 -23.01 -7.36 -9.52
N GLN A 213 -24.13 -7.34 -10.25
CA GLN A 213 -24.21 -7.79 -11.64
C GLN A 213 -23.32 -6.95 -12.56
N ASN A 214 -23.36 -5.63 -12.43
CA ASN A 214 -22.53 -4.72 -13.19
C ASN A 214 -21.02 -4.98 -12.95
N LEU A 215 -20.64 -5.27 -11.72
CA LEU A 215 -19.25 -5.62 -11.37
C LEU A 215 -18.81 -6.95 -11.98
N TYR A 216 -19.71 -7.92 -12.15
CA TYR A 216 -19.42 -9.19 -12.84
C TYR A 216 -19.27 -9.05 -14.36
N GLN A 217 -19.89 -8.05 -14.96
CA GLN A 217 -19.78 -7.80 -16.41
C GLN A 217 -18.47 -7.09 -16.78
N LYS A 218 -17.81 -6.42 -15.80
CA LYS A 218 -16.56 -5.69 -16.03
C LYS A 218 -15.34 -6.58 -15.98
N ASP A 219 -14.34 -6.23 -16.78
CA ASP A 219 -12.99 -6.77 -16.63
C ASP A 219 -12.26 -6.06 -15.47
N TRP A 220 -11.85 -6.85 -14.50
CA TRP A 220 -11.07 -6.34 -13.37
C TRP A 220 -9.59 -6.30 -13.72
N VAL A 221 -8.92 -5.23 -13.33
CA VAL A 221 -7.53 -5.04 -13.67
C VAL A 221 -6.63 -5.85 -12.75
N VAL A 222 -6.00 -6.87 -13.33
CA VAL A 222 -4.85 -7.56 -12.74
C VAL A 222 -3.67 -7.33 -13.68
N TYR A 223 -2.67 -6.60 -13.21
CA TYR A 223 -1.48 -6.28 -13.98
C TYR A 223 -0.32 -7.16 -13.53
N CYS A 224 0.33 -7.81 -14.47
CA CYS A 224 1.55 -8.57 -14.23
C CYS A 224 2.70 -7.93 -15.02
N LYS A 225 3.75 -7.54 -14.32
CA LYS A 225 4.95 -6.98 -14.92
C LYS A 225 5.94 -8.10 -15.23
N GLU A 226 6.71 -7.90 -16.30
CA GLU A 226 7.84 -8.77 -16.66
C GLU A 226 8.75 -9.07 -15.46
N PRO A 227 9.37 -10.26 -15.45
CA PRO A 227 10.18 -10.70 -14.33
C PRO A 227 11.36 -9.76 -14.06
N PHE A 228 11.74 -9.64 -12.82
CA PHE A 228 12.94 -8.92 -12.41
C PHE A 228 14.20 -9.63 -12.94
N LYS A 229 15.16 -8.85 -13.41
CA LYS A 229 16.41 -9.37 -13.98
C LYS A 229 17.23 -10.21 -12.99
N ASN A 230 17.23 -9.82 -11.72
CA ASN A 230 17.98 -10.49 -10.64
C ASN A 230 17.35 -10.25 -9.26
N ALA A 231 17.82 -10.98 -8.27
CA ALA A 231 17.40 -10.90 -6.88
C ALA A 231 17.56 -9.49 -6.28
N GLU A 232 18.65 -8.79 -6.61
CA GLU A 232 18.92 -7.44 -6.10
C GLU A 232 17.88 -6.42 -6.63
N SER A 233 17.52 -6.50 -7.90
CA SER A 233 16.46 -5.70 -8.50
C SER A 233 15.12 -5.88 -7.79
N VAL A 234 14.82 -7.11 -7.35
CA VAL A 234 13.64 -7.42 -6.54
C VAL A 234 13.69 -6.67 -5.23
N ILE A 235 14.80 -6.75 -4.49
CA ILE A 235 14.94 -6.13 -3.17
C ILE A 235 14.82 -4.61 -3.27
N GLN A 236 15.52 -3.99 -4.23
CA GLN A 236 15.44 -2.56 -4.46
C GLN A 236 14.03 -2.10 -4.83
N TYR A 237 13.35 -2.87 -5.68
CA TYR A 237 11.97 -2.63 -6.06
C TYR A 237 11.02 -2.75 -4.86
N LEU A 238 11.20 -3.78 -4.05
CA LEU A 238 10.43 -4.01 -2.83
C LEU A 238 10.55 -2.86 -1.84
N GLY A 239 11.75 -2.35 -1.67
CA GLY A 239 11.99 -1.19 -0.83
C GLY A 239 11.21 0.05 -1.27
N LYS A 240 10.88 0.16 -2.57
CA LYS A 240 10.05 1.27 -3.08
C LYS A 240 8.58 1.16 -2.65
N TYR A 241 8.06 -0.04 -2.35
CA TYR A 241 6.64 -0.27 -2.08
C TYR A 241 6.31 -0.59 -0.63
N THR A 242 7.19 -1.29 0.12
CA THR A 242 6.89 -1.80 1.46
C THR A 242 6.67 -0.70 2.50
N HIS A 243 7.57 0.27 2.56
CA HIS A 243 7.50 1.38 3.50
C HIS A 243 7.06 2.69 2.83
N ARG A 244 6.47 2.60 1.64
CA ARG A 244 5.95 3.77 0.94
C ARG A 244 4.75 4.35 1.69
N VAL A 245 4.79 5.66 1.85
CA VAL A 245 3.68 6.50 2.32
C VAL A 245 2.95 7.10 1.13
N ALA A 246 1.78 7.66 1.34
CA ALA A 246 0.97 8.25 0.25
C ALA A 246 1.75 9.31 -0.55
N ILE A 247 2.53 10.15 0.15
CA ILE A 247 3.42 11.11 -0.46
C ILE A 247 4.73 11.22 0.34
N SER A 248 5.86 11.34 -0.35
CA SER A 248 7.16 11.64 0.26
C SER A 248 7.45 13.16 0.20
N ASN A 249 8.35 13.63 1.07
CA ASN A 249 8.72 15.04 1.10
C ASN A 249 9.35 15.53 -0.22
N GLU A 250 10.07 14.65 -0.96
CA GLU A 250 10.70 14.98 -2.25
C GLU A 250 9.65 15.27 -3.33
N ARG A 251 8.46 14.68 -3.23
CA ARG A 251 7.37 14.94 -4.17
C ARG A 251 6.68 16.28 -3.90
N ILE A 252 6.72 16.79 -2.69
CA ILE A 252 6.18 18.10 -2.34
C ILE A 252 7.15 19.16 -2.86
N VAL A 253 6.72 20.02 -3.78
CA VAL A 253 7.51 21.15 -4.29
C VAL A 253 7.52 22.25 -3.23
N GLY A 254 6.36 22.72 -2.80
CA GLY A 254 6.23 23.79 -1.82
C GLY A 254 4.76 24.13 -1.50
N ILE A 255 4.60 25.22 -0.75
CA ILE A 255 3.33 25.86 -0.44
C ILE A 255 3.38 27.24 -1.07
N GLU A 256 2.38 27.58 -1.87
CA GLU A 256 2.18 28.89 -2.50
C GLU A 256 0.82 29.44 -2.04
N GLY A 257 0.83 30.48 -1.18
CA GLY A 257 -0.42 30.93 -0.53
C GLY A 257 -1.13 29.78 0.21
N GLU A 258 -2.37 29.52 -0.11
CA GLU A 258 -3.20 28.45 0.47
C GLU A 258 -3.17 27.15 -0.35
N GLU A 259 -2.22 27.03 -1.30
CA GLU A 259 -2.10 25.86 -2.16
C GLU A 259 -0.82 25.07 -1.89
N VAL A 260 -0.91 23.75 -2.04
CA VAL A 260 0.22 22.82 -2.02
C VAL A 260 0.52 22.39 -3.44
N LYS A 261 1.78 22.57 -3.85
CA LYS A 261 2.30 22.13 -5.13
C LYS A 261 3.11 20.85 -4.96
N PHE A 262 2.80 19.79 -5.73
CA PHE A 262 3.51 18.53 -5.66
C PHE A 262 3.63 17.84 -7.02
N LYS A 263 4.69 17.05 -7.19
CA LYS A 263 4.97 16.27 -8.40
C LYS A 263 4.17 14.98 -8.40
N TRP A 264 3.58 14.62 -9.55
CA TRP A 264 2.91 13.36 -9.78
C TRP A 264 3.19 12.83 -11.18
N ARG A 265 3.10 11.50 -11.33
CA ARG A 265 3.30 10.85 -12.62
C ARG A 265 1.95 10.57 -13.26
N ASP A 266 1.73 11.09 -14.46
CA ASP A 266 0.53 10.85 -15.23
C ASP A 266 0.72 9.62 -16.13
N TYR A 267 0.13 8.50 -15.72
CA TYR A 267 0.19 7.25 -16.49
C TYR A 267 -0.60 7.28 -17.80
N LYS A 268 -1.57 8.19 -17.92
CA LYS A 268 -2.35 8.38 -19.14
C LYS A 268 -1.60 9.18 -20.19
N ASP A 269 -0.68 10.04 -19.77
CA ASP A 269 0.18 10.85 -20.64
C ASP A 269 1.62 10.31 -20.60
N ASN A 270 1.82 9.10 -21.13
CA ASN A 270 3.11 8.45 -21.31
C ASN A 270 4.05 8.49 -20.09
N ASN A 271 3.49 8.36 -18.89
CA ASN A 271 4.25 8.41 -17.64
C ASN A 271 4.97 9.75 -17.37
N LYS A 272 4.55 10.85 -17.96
CA LYS A 272 5.16 12.17 -17.75
C LYS A 272 5.04 12.62 -16.30
N MET A 273 6.09 13.25 -15.82
CA MET A 273 6.07 13.94 -14.53
C MET A 273 5.39 15.29 -14.70
N LYS A 274 4.33 15.51 -13.95
CA LYS A 274 3.54 16.74 -13.91
C LYS A 274 3.54 17.33 -12.51
N GLU A 275 3.19 18.59 -12.40
CA GLU A 275 2.92 19.25 -11.13
C GLU A 275 1.43 19.45 -10.94
N MET A 276 0.97 19.30 -9.72
CA MET A 276 -0.42 19.52 -9.32
C MET A 276 -0.45 20.51 -8.18
N LYS A 277 -1.36 21.50 -8.29
CA LYS A 277 -1.70 22.44 -7.24
C LYS A 277 -3.09 22.08 -6.69
N ILE A 278 -3.21 22.02 -5.39
CA ILE A 278 -4.48 21.82 -4.68
C ILE A 278 -4.46 22.62 -3.38
N SER A 279 -5.62 23.00 -2.86
CA SER A 279 -5.70 23.67 -1.57
C SER A 279 -5.07 22.83 -0.45
N ILE A 280 -4.57 23.49 0.61
CA ILE A 280 -4.06 22.83 1.82
C ILE A 280 -5.13 21.90 2.40
N GLU A 281 -6.38 22.35 2.43
CA GLU A 281 -7.52 21.55 2.92
C GLU A 281 -7.68 20.25 2.12
N GLU A 282 -7.70 20.34 0.79
CA GLU A 282 -7.84 19.17 -0.09
C GLU A 282 -6.62 18.25 0.02
N PHE A 283 -5.42 18.78 0.19
CA PHE A 283 -4.22 17.97 0.43
C PHE A 283 -4.34 17.17 1.72
N ILE A 284 -4.75 17.81 2.82
CA ILE A 284 -4.95 17.14 4.11
C ILE A 284 -6.05 16.09 4.00
N ARG A 285 -7.16 16.40 3.34
CA ARG A 285 -8.25 15.45 3.08
C ARG A 285 -7.75 14.21 2.35
N ARG A 286 -7.02 14.38 1.23
CA ARG A 286 -6.44 13.26 0.48
C ARG A 286 -5.46 12.48 1.31
N PHE A 287 -4.56 13.13 2.03
CA PHE A 287 -3.61 12.46 2.90
C PHE A 287 -4.29 11.58 3.95
N MET A 288 -5.35 12.10 4.60
CA MET A 288 -6.09 11.37 5.62
C MET A 288 -6.85 10.15 5.09
N MET A 289 -7.21 10.12 3.81
CA MET A 289 -7.84 8.94 3.20
C MET A 289 -6.94 7.70 3.26
N HIS A 290 -5.62 7.90 3.30
CA HIS A 290 -4.62 6.83 3.26
C HIS A 290 -4.14 6.37 4.64
N ILE A 291 -4.66 6.97 5.71
CA ILE A 291 -4.40 6.50 7.07
C ILE A 291 -5.20 5.22 7.30
N LEU A 292 -4.47 4.12 7.45
CA LEU A 292 -5.05 2.79 7.63
C LEU A 292 -5.65 2.62 9.03
N PRO A 293 -6.64 1.72 9.18
CA PRO A 293 -7.19 1.36 10.49
C PRO A 293 -6.09 0.96 11.50
N PRO A 294 -6.29 1.17 12.80
CA PRO A 294 -5.35 0.75 13.83
C PRO A 294 -5.01 -0.74 13.70
N ASN A 295 -3.75 -1.09 13.94
CA ASN A 295 -3.25 -2.48 13.90
C ASN A 295 -3.43 -3.23 12.56
N PHE A 296 -3.94 -2.59 11.51
CA PHE A 296 -4.09 -3.23 10.21
C PHE A 296 -2.73 -3.58 9.60
N MET A 297 -2.52 -4.87 9.31
CA MET A 297 -1.27 -5.35 8.71
C MET A 297 -1.22 -5.03 7.21
N LYS A 298 -0.36 -4.06 6.84
CA LYS A 298 -0.18 -3.58 5.46
C LYS A 298 0.61 -4.55 4.58
N ILE A 299 1.48 -5.37 5.17
CA ILE A 299 2.34 -6.33 4.48
C ILE A 299 2.00 -7.72 4.99
N ARG A 300 1.80 -8.68 4.08
CA ARG A 300 1.49 -10.08 4.43
C ARG A 300 2.34 -11.03 3.61
N TYR A 301 2.73 -12.14 4.21
CA TYR A 301 3.59 -13.17 3.62
C TYR A 301 2.82 -14.47 3.46
N TYR A 302 3.03 -15.16 2.34
CA TYR A 302 2.27 -16.36 1.98
C TYR A 302 3.17 -17.46 1.40
N GLY A 303 2.67 -18.70 1.45
CA GLY A 303 3.33 -19.86 0.89
C GLY A 303 4.73 -20.09 1.48
N ILE A 304 5.74 -20.26 0.62
CA ILE A 304 7.13 -20.49 1.04
C ILE A 304 7.65 -19.33 1.92
N LEU A 305 7.20 -18.08 1.68
CA LEU A 305 7.58 -16.91 2.46
C LEU A 305 6.70 -16.66 3.69
N GLY A 306 5.69 -17.50 3.92
CA GLY A 306 4.81 -17.43 5.09
C GLY A 306 5.59 -17.65 6.39
N ASN A 307 5.26 -16.91 7.46
CA ASN A 307 6.00 -16.95 8.73
C ASN A 307 6.10 -18.36 9.34
N ARG A 308 5.08 -19.20 9.13
CA ARG A 308 5.07 -20.58 9.59
C ARG A 308 6.04 -21.43 8.75
N ASN A 309 7.03 -22.02 9.39
CA ASN A 309 8.05 -22.89 8.75
C ASN A 309 8.93 -22.19 7.68
N LYS A 310 8.98 -20.86 7.65
CA LYS A 310 9.71 -20.04 6.67
C LYS A 310 11.17 -20.48 6.55
N LYS A 311 11.91 -20.55 7.67
CA LYS A 311 13.34 -20.90 7.66
C LYS A 311 13.58 -22.27 7.00
N LYS A 312 12.80 -23.30 7.38
CA LYS A 312 12.92 -24.65 6.81
C LYS A 312 12.61 -24.69 5.31
N LYS A 313 11.54 -24.00 4.88
CA LYS A 313 11.15 -23.93 3.47
C LYS A 313 12.19 -23.18 2.64
N LEU A 314 12.67 -22.03 3.11
CA LEU A 314 13.69 -21.26 2.41
C LEU A 314 15.02 -22.03 2.27
N LEU A 315 15.46 -22.73 3.31
CA LEU A 315 16.66 -23.56 3.23
C LEU A 315 16.53 -24.62 2.13
N LYS A 316 15.40 -25.35 2.12
CA LYS A 316 15.11 -26.33 1.07
C LYS A 316 15.12 -25.71 -0.34
N CYS A 317 14.46 -24.54 -0.51
CA CYS A 317 14.47 -23.86 -1.79
C CYS A 317 15.87 -23.41 -2.21
N LYS A 318 16.66 -22.86 -1.30
CA LYS A 318 18.05 -22.45 -1.59
C LYS A 318 18.94 -23.61 -2.07
N ILE A 319 18.73 -24.82 -1.54
CA ILE A 319 19.44 -26.02 -1.98
C ILE A 319 19.03 -26.39 -3.41
N LEU A 320 17.75 -26.28 -3.73
CA LEU A 320 17.20 -26.68 -5.03
C LEU A 320 17.40 -25.63 -6.15
N THR A 321 17.76 -24.39 -5.79
CA THR A 321 17.95 -23.26 -6.74
C THR A 321 19.42 -22.81 -6.83
N ARG A 322 20.35 -23.57 -6.26
CA ARG A 322 21.80 -23.44 -6.50
C ARG A 322 22.12 -24.06 -7.85
#